data_72472ab502ce0b6388d9e2171c4c1487
#
_entry.id   72472ab502ce0b6388d9e2171c4c1487
#
_cell.length_a   1.000
_cell.length_b   1.000
_cell.length_c   1.000
_cell.angle_alpha   90.00
_cell.angle_beta   90.00
_cell.angle_gamma   90.00
#
_symmetry.space_group_name_H-M   'P 1'
#
loop_
_entity.id
_entity.type
_entity.pdbx_description
1 polymer ?
#
loop_
_entity_poly.entity_id
_entity_poly.type
_entity_poly.pdbx_seq_one_letter_code
_entity_poly.pdbx_strand_id
1 'polypeptide(L)'
;MSASKKPTMRVIRNLARSGGTLVSKCIGCMDGVTLISEIHPADLRTTNPMMQASKWFGLIGKKDLMRYKMRAPSVLQFVSTCDQRANDKGSTLVLRDWSHVDYIGVPTVMEPRHGFALREAIESVYDIRCSVTTRHPIDQYLSLIQLDVVRPHLVFEKYCTGCMKFAEFAAENGFHRYEDFTRDPDSVLRAMCDELAIDFDPGYREKWHRYTTITGDTVPSLGRGSQKKEIVSMPRKAVDEELVERFRANGDY
;
A
#
# COMPACT_ATOMS: atom_id res chain seq x y z
N MET A 1 29.89 22.43 7.78
CA MET A 1 28.44 22.49 8.08
C MET A 1 27.95 21.06 8.05
N SER A 2 27.53 20.49 9.18
CA SER A 2 26.93 19.15 9.21
C SER A 2 25.62 19.21 8.44
N ALA A 3 25.48 18.42 7.38
CA ALA A 3 24.19 18.27 6.69
C ALA A 3 23.18 17.80 7.72
N SER A 4 22.11 18.57 7.93
CA SER A 4 21.00 18.17 8.80
C SER A 4 20.45 16.86 8.26
N LYS A 5 20.39 15.82 9.10
CA LYS A 5 19.82 14.52 8.74
C LYS A 5 18.35 14.73 8.37
N LYS A 6 17.96 14.26 7.19
CA LYS A 6 16.56 14.33 6.76
C LYS A 6 15.67 13.51 7.72
N PRO A 7 14.42 13.96 7.96
CA PRO A 7 13.45 13.14 8.67
C PRO A 7 13.13 11.85 7.88
N THR A 8 12.74 10.81 8.59
CA THR A 8 12.41 9.52 8.00
C THR A 8 10.94 9.44 7.63
N MET A 9 10.63 9.11 6.37
CA MET A 9 9.29 8.73 5.94
C MET A 9 9.20 7.22 5.73
N ARG A 10 8.10 6.64 6.16
CA ARG A 10 7.84 5.20 6.18
C ARG A 10 6.81 4.87 5.13
N VAL A 11 7.14 3.93 4.24
CA VAL A 11 6.29 3.59 3.08
C VAL A 11 6.12 2.08 2.96
N ILE A 12 4.87 1.63 2.88
CA ILE A 12 4.53 0.25 2.51
C ILE A 12 4.23 0.23 1.03
N ARG A 13 4.84 -0.70 0.29
CA ARG A 13 4.61 -0.90 -1.14
C ARG A 13 4.04 -2.28 -1.43
N ASN A 14 3.03 -2.30 -2.27
CA ASN A 14 2.42 -3.54 -2.74
C ASN A 14 1.58 -3.28 -4.00
N LEU A 15 1.46 -4.27 -4.86
CA LEU A 15 0.48 -4.21 -5.93
C LEU A 15 -0.94 -4.45 -5.40
N ALA A 16 -1.96 -3.95 -6.09
CA ALA A 16 -3.35 -4.23 -5.73
C ALA A 16 -3.62 -5.74 -5.68
N ARG A 17 -4.46 -6.18 -4.75
CA ARG A 17 -4.84 -7.59 -4.54
C ARG A 17 -3.72 -8.51 -4.04
N SER A 18 -2.60 -7.97 -3.61
CA SER A 18 -1.51 -8.73 -2.97
C SER A 18 -1.65 -8.88 -1.44
N GLY A 19 -2.81 -8.56 -0.87
CA GLY A 19 -3.03 -8.63 0.58
C GLY A 19 -2.66 -7.34 1.32
N GLY A 20 -2.24 -6.29 0.61
CA GLY A 20 -1.79 -5.03 1.19
C GLY A 20 -2.78 -4.36 2.14
N THR A 21 -4.09 -4.49 1.90
CA THR A 21 -5.11 -3.97 2.83
C THR A 21 -5.05 -4.69 4.19
N LEU A 22 -4.91 -6.02 4.21
CA LEU A 22 -4.83 -6.79 5.45
C LEU A 22 -3.56 -6.47 6.24
N VAL A 23 -2.40 -6.47 5.59
CA VAL A 23 -1.13 -6.06 6.19
C VAL A 23 -1.22 -4.65 6.75
N SER A 24 -1.77 -3.72 5.97
CA SER A 24 -1.92 -2.32 6.41
C SER A 24 -2.90 -2.15 7.57
N LYS A 25 -3.95 -2.98 7.67
CA LYS A 25 -4.84 -3.01 8.85
C LYS A 25 -4.08 -3.43 10.10
N CYS A 26 -3.23 -4.45 9.99
CA CYS A 26 -2.41 -4.92 11.11
C CYS A 26 -1.42 -3.83 11.58
N ILE A 27 -0.74 -3.17 10.66
CA ILE A 27 0.21 -2.09 10.99
C ILE A 27 -0.54 -0.83 11.46
N GLY A 28 -1.58 -0.42 10.75
CA GLY A 28 -2.32 0.82 11.05
C GLY A 28 -3.09 0.79 12.35
N CYS A 29 -3.40 -0.39 12.92
CA CYS A 29 -4.05 -0.52 14.22
C CYS A 29 -3.07 -0.63 15.40
N MET A 30 -1.75 -0.65 15.15
CA MET A 30 -0.74 -0.64 16.21
C MET A 30 -0.71 0.72 16.90
N ASP A 31 -0.43 0.70 18.20
CA ASP A 31 -0.37 1.92 19.00
C ASP A 31 0.74 2.85 18.47
N GLY A 32 0.48 4.14 18.45
CA GLY A 32 1.42 5.13 17.95
C GLY A 32 1.59 5.17 16.41
N VAL A 33 0.78 4.45 15.64
CA VAL A 33 0.83 4.47 14.18
C VAL A 33 -0.37 5.21 13.59
N THR A 34 -0.11 6.07 12.63
CA THR A 34 -1.11 6.67 11.74
C THR A 34 -0.81 6.26 10.31
N LEU A 35 -1.72 5.51 9.67
CA LEU A 35 -1.50 5.00 8.32
C LEU A 35 -2.45 5.64 7.32
N ILE A 36 -1.90 6.41 6.37
CA ILE A 36 -2.64 6.93 5.21
C ILE A 36 -2.39 6.02 4.01
N SER A 37 -3.46 5.52 3.41
CA SER A 37 -3.38 4.47 2.40
C SER A 37 -3.62 4.97 0.97
N GLU A 38 -2.95 4.31 0.03
CA GLU A 38 -3.08 4.50 -1.41
C GLU A 38 -2.78 5.94 -1.86
N ILE A 39 -1.59 6.43 -1.47
CA ILE A 39 -1.09 7.74 -1.91
C ILE A 39 -0.31 7.56 -3.20
N HIS A 40 -0.63 8.42 -4.19
CA HIS A 40 0.14 8.51 -5.43
C HIS A 40 0.19 9.95 -5.94
N PRO A 41 1.35 10.44 -6.44
CA PRO A 41 1.51 11.83 -6.90
C PRO A 41 0.59 12.22 -8.06
N ALA A 42 0.26 11.29 -8.93
CA ALA A 42 -0.61 11.56 -10.06
C ALA A 42 -2.08 11.75 -9.66
N ASP A 43 -2.50 11.19 -8.51
CA ASP A 43 -3.90 11.26 -8.10
C ASP A 43 -4.07 11.19 -6.57
N LEU A 44 -4.34 12.34 -5.96
CA LEU A 44 -4.73 12.46 -4.56
C LEU A 44 -6.25 12.46 -4.35
N ARG A 45 -7.05 12.21 -5.40
CA ARG A 45 -8.52 12.30 -5.33
C ARG A 45 -9.20 10.94 -5.33
N THR A 46 -8.80 10.02 -6.20
CA THR A 46 -9.47 8.71 -6.35
C THR A 46 -9.50 7.93 -5.06
N THR A 47 -8.37 7.79 -4.39
CA THR A 47 -8.25 7.12 -3.08
C THR A 47 -8.49 8.06 -1.90
N ASN A 48 -8.62 9.34 -2.21
CA ASN A 48 -8.96 10.44 -1.30
C ASN A 48 -8.13 10.49 0.01
N PRO A 49 -6.80 10.54 -0.06
CA PRO A 49 -5.95 10.63 1.13
C PRO A 49 -6.20 11.90 1.95
N MET A 50 -6.70 12.98 1.33
CA MET A 50 -7.10 14.18 2.07
C MET A 50 -8.29 13.93 3.00
N MET A 51 -9.28 13.12 2.57
CA MET A 51 -10.39 12.71 3.41
C MET A 51 -9.91 11.83 4.56
N GLN A 52 -9.00 10.87 4.27
CA GLN A 52 -8.39 10.03 5.30
C GLN A 52 -7.69 10.90 6.35
N ALA A 53 -6.80 11.79 5.93
CA ALA A 53 -6.07 12.67 6.82
C ALA A 53 -6.99 13.60 7.64
N SER A 54 -8.09 14.07 7.05
CA SER A 54 -9.02 14.98 7.72
C SER A 54 -10.02 14.26 8.62
N LYS A 55 -10.78 13.31 8.08
CA LYS A 55 -11.91 12.71 8.79
C LYS A 55 -11.51 11.54 9.68
N TRP A 56 -10.53 10.73 9.28
CA TRP A 56 -10.13 9.56 10.06
C TRP A 56 -9.11 9.92 11.13
N PHE A 57 -8.13 10.75 10.79
CA PHE A 57 -6.99 11.02 11.66
C PHE A 57 -6.94 12.45 12.23
N GLY A 58 -7.80 13.35 11.72
CA GLY A 58 -7.81 14.75 12.17
C GLY A 58 -6.47 15.48 11.96
N LEU A 59 -5.71 15.08 10.91
CA LEU A 59 -4.44 15.70 10.56
C LEU A 59 -4.63 16.94 9.66
N ILE A 60 -5.73 17.03 8.94
CA ILE A 60 -6.06 18.17 8.06
C ILE A 60 -7.31 18.86 8.59
N GLY A 61 -7.18 20.12 8.97
CA GLY A 61 -8.28 20.92 9.51
C GLY A 61 -9.09 21.64 8.44
N LYS A 62 -10.20 22.28 8.86
CA LYS A 62 -11.09 23.04 7.95
C LYS A 62 -10.35 24.12 7.16
N LYS A 63 -9.42 24.84 7.78
CA LYS A 63 -8.62 25.90 7.12
C LYS A 63 -7.75 25.34 6.00
N ASP A 64 -7.13 24.17 6.22
CA ASP A 64 -6.31 23.50 5.19
C ASP A 64 -7.19 23.02 4.03
N LEU A 65 -8.33 22.41 4.33
CA LEU A 65 -9.29 21.97 3.31
C LEU A 65 -9.79 23.12 2.45
N MET A 66 -10.04 24.28 3.04
CA MET A 66 -10.40 25.48 2.27
C MET A 66 -9.24 25.91 1.36
N ARG A 67 -8.01 25.98 1.88
CA ARG A 67 -6.82 26.31 1.10
C ARG A 67 -6.59 25.31 -0.03
N TYR A 68 -6.75 24.00 0.21
CA TYR A 68 -6.57 22.95 -0.77
C TYR A 68 -7.68 22.89 -1.82
N LYS A 69 -8.88 23.39 -1.52
CA LYS A 69 -9.92 23.61 -2.53
C LYS A 69 -9.55 24.72 -3.50
N MET A 70 -8.92 25.80 -3.00
CA MET A 70 -8.47 26.91 -3.83
C MET A 70 -7.24 26.55 -4.66
N ARG A 71 -6.31 25.81 -4.06
CA ARG A 71 -5.07 25.35 -4.69
C ARG A 71 -4.72 23.97 -4.15
N ALA A 72 -4.77 22.95 -5.02
CA ALA A 72 -4.38 21.60 -4.65
C ALA A 72 -2.93 21.58 -4.12
N PRO A 73 -2.66 20.92 -2.99
CA PRO A 73 -1.31 20.79 -2.48
C PRO A 73 -0.48 19.90 -3.41
N SER A 74 0.84 20.10 -3.44
CA SER A 74 1.74 19.06 -3.91
C SER A 74 1.71 17.88 -2.94
N VAL A 75 2.11 16.70 -3.41
CA VAL A 75 2.24 15.53 -2.52
C VAL A 75 3.18 15.80 -1.37
N LEU A 76 4.32 16.46 -1.63
CA LEU A 76 5.27 16.84 -0.60
C LEU A 76 4.60 17.73 0.47
N GLN A 77 3.87 18.77 0.07
CA GLN A 77 3.17 19.64 1.02
C GLN A 77 2.13 18.90 1.85
N PHE A 78 1.37 17.99 1.21
CA PHE A 78 0.37 17.18 1.89
C PHE A 78 1.02 16.24 2.90
N VAL A 79 2.03 15.48 2.48
CA VAL A 79 2.76 14.53 3.32
C VAL A 79 3.44 15.22 4.48
N SER A 80 4.15 16.34 4.24
CA SER A 80 4.83 17.10 5.31
C SER A 80 3.86 17.65 6.35
N THR A 81 2.68 18.13 5.91
CA THR A 81 1.64 18.59 6.83
C THR A 81 1.11 17.43 7.69
N CYS A 82 0.87 16.26 7.08
CA CYS A 82 0.39 15.09 7.80
C CYS A 82 1.43 14.55 8.78
N ASP A 83 2.70 14.49 8.36
CA ASP A 83 3.81 13.98 9.18
C ASP A 83 4.01 14.85 10.44
N GLN A 84 4.13 16.17 10.24
CA GLN A 84 4.25 17.08 11.37
C GLN A 84 3.11 16.90 12.39
N ARG A 85 1.87 16.84 11.90
CA ARG A 85 0.70 16.73 12.79
C ARG A 85 0.50 15.35 13.41
N ALA A 86 0.96 14.30 12.75
CA ALA A 86 1.02 12.97 13.36
C ALA A 86 2.03 12.99 14.52
N ASN A 87 3.22 13.56 14.29
CA ASN A 87 4.24 13.71 15.34
C ASN A 87 3.75 14.57 16.50
N ASP A 88 3.06 15.68 16.24
CA ASP A 88 2.46 16.54 17.27
C ASP A 88 1.43 15.80 18.16
N LYS A 89 0.84 14.73 17.63
CA LYS A 89 -0.08 13.83 18.35
C LYS A 89 0.61 12.62 18.99
N GLY A 90 1.93 12.53 18.93
CA GLY A 90 2.70 11.37 19.41
C GLY A 90 2.54 10.12 18.54
N SER A 91 2.23 10.28 17.26
CA SER A 91 2.02 9.17 16.34
C SER A 91 3.01 9.26 15.16
N THR A 92 3.45 8.10 14.71
CA THR A 92 4.34 7.96 13.54
C THR A 92 3.52 7.80 12.27
N LEU A 93 3.77 8.64 11.27
CA LEU A 93 3.11 8.52 9.96
C LEU A 93 3.71 7.37 9.15
N VAL A 94 2.85 6.50 8.66
CA VAL A 94 3.15 5.46 7.67
C VAL A 94 2.27 5.71 6.44
N LEU A 95 2.87 5.66 5.26
CA LEU A 95 2.17 5.80 3.99
C LEU A 95 2.08 4.45 3.31
N ARG A 96 0.91 4.08 2.80
CA ARG A 96 0.82 3.00 1.82
C ARG A 96 0.80 3.62 0.43
N ASP A 97 1.84 3.35 -0.35
CA ASP A 97 1.96 3.76 -1.74
C ASP A 97 0.91 3.07 -2.62
N TRP A 98 0.40 3.78 -3.62
CA TRP A 98 -0.47 3.18 -4.62
C TRP A 98 0.36 2.66 -5.80
N SER A 99 1.31 1.77 -5.50
CA SER A 99 2.29 1.19 -6.43
C SER A 99 1.65 0.56 -7.68
N HIS A 100 0.38 0.14 -7.56
CA HIS A 100 -0.34 -0.46 -8.69
C HIS A 100 -0.43 0.50 -9.89
N VAL A 101 -0.54 1.78 -9.65
CA VAL A 101 -0.54 2.81 -10.72
C VAL A 101 0.83 2.88 -11.40
N ASP A 102 1.91 2.80 -10.63
CA ASP A 102 3.28 2.85 -11.15
C ASP A 102 3.63 1.65 -12.04
N TYR A 103 3.04 0.48 -11.78
CA TYR A 103 3.44 -0.78 -12.43
C TYR A 103 2.40 -1.36 -13.39
N ILE A 104 1.11 -1.21 -13.08
CA ILE A 104 0.01 -1.79 -13.89
C ILE A 104 -0.81 -0.72 -14.61
N GLY A 105 -0.87 0.50 -14.06
CA GLY A 105 -1.52 1.66 -14.68
C GLY A 105 -3.04 1.74 -14.50
N VAL A 106 -3.72 0.66 -14.17
CA VAL A 106 -5.18 0.64 -13.98
C VAL A 106 -5.54 0.87 -12.50
N PRO A 107 -6.69 1.46 -12.19
CA PRO A 107 -7.80 1.88 -13.07
C PRO A 107 -7.62 3.27 -13.69
N THR A 108 -6.52 3.98 -13.45
CA THR A 108 -6.29 5.34 -13.92
C THR A 108 -5.93 5.42 -15.41
N VAL A 109 -5.72 4.28 -16.06
CA VAL A 109 -5.35 4.16 -17.49
C VAL A 109 -4.09 4.95 -17.84
N MET A 110 -3.18 5.11 -16.88
CA MET A 110 -1.87 5.71 -17.13
C MET A 110 -0.90 4.68 -17.70
N GLU A 111 0.02 5.11 -18.54
CA GLU A 111 1.17 4.26 -18.89
C GLU A 111 2.07 4.11 -17.69
N PRO A 112 2.35 2.87 -17.25
CA PRO A 112 3.19 2.61 -16.08
C PRO A 112 4.61 3.12 -16.30
N ARG A 113 5.17 3.77 -15.28
CA ARG A 113 6.57 4.26 -15.30
C ARG A 113 7.56 3.26 -14.74
N HIS A 114 7.07 2.21 -14.12
CA HIS A 114 7.83 1.15 -13.45
C HIS A 114 8.85 1.72 -12.44
N GLY A 115 8.40 2.69 -11.65
CA GLY A 115 9.24 3.44 -10.73
C GLY A 115 8.66 3.56 -9.31
N PHE A 116 9.15 4.54 -8.55
CA PHE A 116 8.65 4.87 -7.24
C PHE A 116 8.28 6.37 -7.19
N ALA A 117 7.17 6.72 -7.83
CA ALA A 117 6.73 8.10 -8.00
C ALA A 117 6.54 8.84 -6.65
N LEU A 118 6.08 8.16 -5.60
CA LEU A 118 5.95 8.76 -4.28
C LEU A 118 7.32 9.13 -3.69
N ARG A 119 8.35 8.26 -3.84
CA ARG A 119 9.73 8.58 -3.42
C ARG A 119 10.23 9.83 -4.14
N GLU A 120 10.16 9.85 -5.47
CA GLU A 120 10.60 10.99 -6.29
C GLU A 120 9.96 12.30 -5.84
N ALA A 121 8.69 12.25 -5.43
CA ALA A 121 7.94 13.43 -4.98
C ALA A 121 8.37 13.98 -3.62
N ILE A 122 8.97 13.16 -2.73
CA ILE A 122 9.23 13.54 -1.32
C ILE A 122 10.69 13.38 -0.88
N GLU A 123 11.56 12.69 -1.63
CA GLU A 123 12.96 12.42 -1.25
C GLU A 123 13.84 13.66 -1.11
N SER A 124 13.42 14.81 -1.66
CA SER A 124 14.11 16.09 -1.43
C SER A 124 14.12 16.49 0.05
N VAL A 125 13.11 16.05 0.82
CA VAL A 125 12.94 16.38 2.25
C VAL A 125 13.12 15.17 3.16
N TYR A 126 12.79 13.97 2.71
CA TYR A 126 12.73 12.76 3.54
C TYR A 126 13.74 11.69 3.11
N ASP A 127 14.31 11.01 4.10
CA ASP A 127 14.91 9.68 3.90
C ASP A 127 13.80 8.63 3.95
N ILE A 128 13.73 7.76 2.93
CA ILE A 128 12.62 6.82 2.78
C ILE A 128 13.01 5.44 3.34
N ARG A 129 12.24 4.95 4.31
CA ARG A 129 12.22 3.55 4.71
C ARG A 129 11.04 2.87 4.03
N CYS A 130 11.31 1.76 3.36
CA CYS A 130 10.32 1.06 2.56
C CYS A 130 10.21 -0.39 3.01
N SER A 131 8.99 -0.89 3.18
CA SER A 131 8.72 -2.32 3.34
C SER A 131 7.83 -2.78 2.19
N VAL A 132 8.19 -3.88 1.55
CA VAL A 132 7.56 -4.36 0.32
C VAL A 132 6.85 -5.68 0.59
N THR A 133 5.61 -5.81 0.13
CA THR A 133 4.91 -7.09 0.14
C THR A 133 4.54 -7.53 -1.27
N THR A 134 4.70 -8.82 -1.52
CA THR A 134 4.36 -9.47 -2.80
C THR A 134 3.34 -10.57 -2.58
N ARG A 135 2.74 -11.07 -3.64
CA ARG A 135 1.87 -12.23 -3.66
C ARG A 135 2.11 -13.02 -4.94
N HIS A 136 1.82 -14.31 -4.91
CA HIS A 136 1.90 -15.13 -6.12
C HIS A 136 1.12 -14.47 -7.28
N PRO A 137 1.76 -14.21 -8.44
CA PRO A 137 1.19 -13.36 -9.49
C PRO A 137 -0.10 -13.91 -10.08
N ILE A 138 -0.22 -15.23 -10.27
CA ILE A 138 -1.46 -15.84 -10.77
C ILE A 138 -2.61 -15.61 -9.78
N ASP A 139 -2.41 -15.85 -8.49
CA ASP A 139 -3.46 -15.62 -7.48
C ASP A 139 -3.85 -14.15 -7.37
N GLN A 140 -2.87 -13.26 -7.55
CA GLN A 140 -3.10 -11.82 -7.61
C GLN A 140 -3.93 -11.45 -8.84
N TYR A 141 -3.54 -11.93 -10.04
CA TYR A 141 -4.26 -11.71 -11.28
C TYR A 141 -5.71 -12.17 -11.19
N LEU A 142 -5.92 -13.42 -10.78
CA LEU A 142 -7.27 -14.00 -10.58
C LEU A 142 -8.11 -13.23 -9.54
N SER A 143 -7.46 -12.53 -8.62
CA SER A 143 -8.14 -11.64 -7.69
C SER A 143 -8.42 -10.26 -8.30
N LEU A 144 -7.55 -9.79 -9.18
CA LEU A 144 -7.63 -8.47 -9.80
C LEU A 144 -8.74 -8.41 -10.84
N ILE A 145 -8.89 -9.45 -11.67
CA ILE A 145 -9.96 -9.54 -12.69
C ILE A 145 -11.38 -9.63 -12.10
N GLN A 146 -11.49 -9.83 -10.78
CA GLN A 146 -12.79 -9.79 -10.09
C GLN A 146 -13.23 -8.34 -9.77
N LEU A 147 -12.39 -7.35 -10.01
CA LEU A 147 -12.73 -5.96 -9.78
C LEU A 147 -13.33 -5.36 -11.05
N ASP A 148 -14.61 -5.01 -11.00
CA ASP A 148 -15.34 -4.45 -12.15
C ASP A 148 -14.71 -3.16 -12.69
N VAL A 149 -14.10 -2.36 -11.81
CA VAL A 149 -13.40 -1.12 -12.19
C VAL A 149 -12.04 -1.35 -12.85
N VAL A 150 -11.47 -2.54 -12.73
CA VAL A 150 -10.15 -2.89 -13.27
C VAL A 150 -10.26 -3.77 -14.49
N ARG A 151 -11.12 -4.79 -14.43
CA ARG A 151 -11.26 -5.83 -15.45
C ARG A 151 -11.37 -5.30 -16.88
N PRO A 152 -12.16 -4.24 -17.20
CA PRO A 152 -12.29 -3.75 -18.58
C PRO A 152 -11.01 -3.12 -19.14
N HIS A 153 -10.09 -2.73 -18.28
CA HIS A 153 -8.87 -1.99 -18.65
C HIS A 153 -7.59 -2.82 -18.47
N LEU A 154 -7.71 -4.03 -17.89
CA LEU A 154 -6.56 -4.87 -17.58
C LEU A 154 -6.12 -5.66 -18.81
N VAL A 155 -4.98 -5.31 -19.38
CA VAL A 155 -4.30 -6.05 -20.45
C VAL A 155 -3.34 -7.05 -19.81
N PHE A 156 -3.44 -8.33 -20.15
CA PHE A 156 -2.69 -9.41 -19.51
C PHE A 156 -1.17 -9.22 -19.63
N GLU A 157 -0.68 -8.87 -20.81
CA GLU A 157 0.74 -8.67 -21.09
C GLU A 157 1.31 -7.47 -20.31
N LYS A 158 0.53 -6.38 -20.20
CA LYS A 158 0.90 -5.23 -19.35
C LYS A 158 0.93 -5.61 -17.86
N TYR A 159 0.00 -6.47 -17.45
CA TYR A 159 0.00 -6.99 -16.07
C TYR A 159 1.27 -7.82 -15.80
N CYS A 160 1.62 -8.76 -16.69
CA CYS A 160 2.84 -9.57 -16.54
C CYS A 160 4.10 -8.69 -16.48
N THR A 161 4.23 -7.77 -17.43
CA THR A 161 5.37 -6.81 -17.44
C THR A 161 5.44 -6.01 -16.13
N GLY A 162 4.30 -5.47 -15.67
CA GLY A 162 4.26 -4.71 -14.42
C GLY A 162 4.59 -5.54 -13.18
N CYS A 163 4.13 -6.79 -13.13
CA CYS A 163 4.49 -7.72 -12.05
C CYS A 163 5.98 -8.03 -12.03
N MET A 164 6.60 -8.30 -13.19
CA MET A 164 8.03 -8.56 -13.29
C MET A 164 8.84 -7.33 -12.83
N LYS A 165 8.49 -6.14 -13.31
CA LYS A 165 9.15 -4.90 -12.89
C LYS A 165 8.99 -4.61 -11.40
N PHE A 166 7.84 -4.94 -10.82
CA PHE A 166 7.67 -4.83 -9.37
C PHE A 166 8.46 -5.90 -8.61
N ALA A 167 8.59 -7.12 -9.16
CA ALA A 167 9.40 -8.18 -8.57
C ALA A 167 10.90 -7.83 -8.59
N GLU A 168 11.41 -7.22 -9.67
CA GLU A 168 12.77 -6.68 -9.74
C GLU A 168 13.00 -5.66 -8.61
N PHE A 169 12.11 -4.68 -8.48
CA PHE A 169 12.16 -3.70 -7.40
C PHE A 169 12.11 -4.36 -6.01
N ALA A 170 11.25 -5.35 -5.83
CA ALA A 170 11.11 -6.07 -4.58
C ALA A 170 12.38 -6.85 -4.21
N ALA A 171 13.00 -7.52 -5.20
CA ALA A 171 14.24 -8.25 -5.00
C ALA A 171 15.41 -7.36 -4.58
N GLU A 172 15.50 -6.14 -5.13
CA GLU A 172 16.54 -5.16 -4.80
C GLU A 172 16.37 -4.55 -3.40
N ASN A 173 15.13 -4.43 -2.91
CA ASN A 173 14.82 -3.73 -1.66
C ASN A 173 14.49 -4.68 -0.48
N GLY A 174 14.42 -5.98 -0.70
CA GLY A 174 13.85 -6.94 0.23
C GLY A 174 12.32 -6.94 0.17
N PHE A 175 11.70 -8.10 0.44
CA PHE A 175 10.25 -8.21 0.42
C PHE A 175 9.73 -9.32 1.32
N HIS A 176 8.46 -9.22 1.68
CA HIS A 176 7.70 -10.23 2.40
C HIS A 176 6.62 -10.81 1.50
N ARG A 177 6.49 -12.13 1.48
CA ARG A 177 5.42 -12.78 0.73
C ARG A 177 4.13 -12.78 1.53
N TYR A 178 3.02 -12.47 0.88
CA TYR A 178 1.70 -12.56 1.50
C TYR A 178 1.40 -13.96 2.06
N GLU A 179 1.89 -14.98 1.40
CA GLU A 179 1.75 -16.37 1.81
C GLU A 179 2.48 -16.66 3.13
N ASP A 180 3.66 -16.07 3.32
CA ASP A 180 4.42 -16.19 4.57
C ASP A 180 3.76 -15.35 5.68
N PHE A 181 3.30 -14.14 5.36
CA PHE A 181 2.53 -13.32 6.28
C PHE A 181 1.28 -14.04 6.80
N THR A 182 0.53 -14.74 5.96
CA THR A 182 -0.66 -15.47 6.41
C THR A 182 -0.36 -16.74 7.18
N ARG A 183 0.86 -17.28 7.07
CA ARG A 183 1.33 -18.45 7.83
C ARG A 183 1.87 -18.05 9.20
N ASP A 184 2.67 -17.00 9.26
CA ASP A 184 3.25 -16.44 10.48
C ASP A 184 3.18 -14.91 10.45
N PRO A 185 2.00 -14.34 10.81
CA PRO A 185 1.80 -12.89 10.77
C PRO A 185 2.75 -12.12 11.67
N ASP A 186 3.08 -12.68 12.85
CA ASP A 186 3.92 -11.99 13.81
C ASP A 186 5.35 -11.82 13.33
N SER A 187 5.94 -12.88 12.80
CA SER A 187 7.31 -12.84 12.30
C SER A 187 7.43 -11.80 11.18
N VAL A 188 6.50 -11.83 10.22
CA VAL A 188 6.51 -10.90 9.09
C VAL A 188 6.25 -9.46 9.55
N LEU A 189 5.27 -9.23 10.44
CA LEU A 189 4.98 -7.87 10.91
C LEU A 189 6.10 -7.30 11.77
N ARG A 190 6.81 -8.11 12.56
CA ARG A 190 8.01 -7.65 13.29
C ARG A 190 9.09 -7.18 12.32
N ALA A 191 9.41 -7.99 11.31
CA ALA A 191 10.40 -7.62 10.31
C ALA A 191 9.99 -6.33 9.55
N MET A 192 8.72 -6.20 9.16
CA MET A 192 8.22 -4.98 8.54
C MET A 192 8.30 -3.76 9.47
N CYS A 193 8.01 -3.93 10.78
CA CYS A 193 8.14 -2.85 11.75
C CYS A 193 9.60 -2.40 11.91
N ASP A 194 10.54 -3.34 11.95
CA ASP A 194 12.00 -3.06 12.01
C ASP A 194 12.46 -2.29 10.75
N GLU A 195 12.03 -2.72 9.55
CA GLU A 195 12.31 -2.04 8.29
C GLU A 195 11.77 -0.60 8.30
N LEU A 196 10.55 -0.42 8.79
CA LEU A 196 9.88 0.88 8.88
C LEU A 196 10.35 1.73 10.05
N ALA A 197 11.14 1.18 10.98
CA ALA A 197 11.52 1.82 12.24
C ALA A 197 10.30 2.34 13.02
N ILE A 198 9.36 1.42 13.28
CA ILE A 198 8.21 1.59 14.17
C ILE A 198 8.19 0.46 15.20
N ASP A 199 7.58 0.71 16.33
CA ASP A 199 7.46 -0.31 17.39
C ASP A 199 6.42 -1.37 16.98
N PHE A 200 6.77 -2.64 17.17
CA PHE A 200 5.83 -3.73 16.97
C PHE A 200 4.87 -3.84 18.16
N ASP A 201 3.58 -3.70 17.92
CA ASP A 201 2.53 -3.88 18.92
C ASP A 201 1.79 -5.22 18.71
N PRO A 202 2.00 -6.24 19.57
CA PRO A 202 1.32 -7.53 19.46
C PRO A 202 -0.20 -7.43 19.65
N GLY A 203 -0.70 -6.32 20.22
CA GLY A 203 -2.12 -6.02 20.38
C GLY A 203 -2.86 -5.87 19.04
N TYR A 204 -2.13 -5.81 17.92
CA TYR A 204 -2.73 -5.80 16.59
C TYR A 204 -3.70 -6.98 16.38
N ARG A 205 -3.42 -8.15 16.97
CA ARG A 205 -4.23 -9.37 16.83
C ARG A 205 -5.69 -9.16 17.22
N GLU A 206 -5.91 -8.36 18.27
CA GLU A 206 -7.25 -8.05 18.78
C GLU A 206 -7.89 -6.83 18.11
N LYS A 207 -7.08 -6.00 17.39
CA LYS A 207 -7.48 -4.70 16.85
C LYS A 207 -7.74 -4.74 15.34
N TRP A 208 -6.94 -5.47 14.55
CA TRP A 208 -6.92 -5.37 13.10
C TRP A 208 -8.27 -5.60 12.43
N HIS A 209 -9.07 -6.55 12.92
CA HIS A 209 -10.36 -6.90 12.32
C HIS A 209 -11.41 -5.79 12.50
N ARG A 210 -11.23 -4.92 13.50
CA ARG A 210 -12.08 -3.75 13.76
C ARG A 210 -11.55 -2.48 13.12
N TYR A 211 -10.33 -2.51 12.58
CA TYR A 211 -9.72 -1.33 11.98
C TYR A 211 -10.34 -1.05 10.62
N THR A 212 -11.12 0.04 10.53
CA THR A 212 -11.90 0.43 9.34
C THR A 212 -11.36 1.67 8.62
N THR A 213 -10.37 2.36 9.22
CA THR A 213 -9.77 3.58 8.68
C THR A 213 -8.70 3.24 7.63
N ILE A 214 -9.10 2.55 6.57
CA ILE A 214 -8.24 2.05 5.49
C ILE A 214 -9.00 2.05 4.17
N THR A 215 -8.31 2.23 3.04
CA THR A 215 -8.88 2.04 1.70
C THR A 215 -8.71 0.61 1.20
N GLY A 216 -9.51 0.23 0.20
CA GLY A 216 -9.45 -1.10 -0.40
C GLY A 216 -10.30 -2.17 0.31
N ASP A 217 -10.99 -1.81 1.41
CA ASP A 217 -11.91 -2.69 2.16
C ASP A 217 -13.39 -2.27 1.99
N THR A 218 -13.66 -1.34 1.10
CA THR A 218 -14.95 -0.65 0.95
C THR A 218 -16.04 -1.46 0.25
N VAL A 219 -15.67 -2.55 -0.38
CA VAL A 219 -16.63 -3.52 -0.88
C VAL A 219 -16.58 -4.72 0.05
N PRO A 220 -17.71 -5.18 0.62
CA PRO A 220 -17.77 -6.49 1.24
C PRO A 220 -17.55 -7.53 0.14
N SER A 221 -16.36 -7.52 -0.43
CA SER A 221 -15.97 -8.40 -1.49
C SER A 221 -15.90 -9.82 -0.95
N LEU A 222 -17.05 -10.50 -1.00
CA LEU A 222 -17.11 -11.96 -0.88
C LEU A 222 -16.51 -12.53 0.42
N GLY A 223 -16.89 -11.97 1.57
CA GLY A 223 -16.52 -12.52 2.87
C GLY A 223 -15.05 -12.33 3.26
N ARG A 224 -14.38 -11.32 2.73
CA ARG A 224 -12.99 -11.01 3.05
C ARG A 224 -12.91 -9.78 3.97
N GLY A 225 -12.03 -9.85 4.94
CA GLY A 225 -11.58 -8.70 5.72
C GLY A 225 -12.37 -8.45 6.98
N SER A 226 -13.38 -7.62 6.95
CA SER A 226 -14.06 -7.12 8.16
C SER A 226 -14.79 -8.16 9.02
N GLN A 227 -15.13 -9.32 8.47
CA GLN A 227 -15.84 -10.38 9.20
C GLN A 227 -14.94 -11.50 9.74
N LYS A 228 -13.69 -11.59 9.29
CA LYS A 228 -12.76 -12.61 9.81
C LYS A 228 -11.99 -12.04 10.99
N LYS A 229 -12.00 -12.77 12.10
CA LYS A 229 -11.22 -12.44 13.29
C LYS A 229 -9.82 -13.05 13.27
N GLU A 230 -9.52 -13.93 12.32
CA GLU A 230 -8.26 -14.64 12.22
C GLU A 230 -7.62 -14.41 10.85
N ILE A 231 -6.32 -14.25 10.83
CA ILE A 231 -5.50 -14.23 9.63
C ILE A 231 -5.23 -15.69 9.27
N VAL A 232 -5.75 -16.13 8.12
CA VAL A 232 -5.60 -17.52 7.69
C VAL A 232 -5.00 -17.59 6.29
N SER A 233 -4.16 -18.57 6.08
CA SER A 233 -3.66 -18.92 4.75
C SER A 233 -4.80 -19.29 3.83
N MET A 234 -4.82 -18.65 2.66
CA MET A 234 -5.78 -19.02 1.62
C MET A 234 -5.15 -20.08 0.71
N PRO A 235 -5.91 -21.11 0.33
CA PRO A 235 -5.42 -22.06 -0.68
C PRO A 235 -5.13 -21.32 -1.99
N ARG A 236 -4.22 -21.89 -2.78
CA ARG A 236 -3.99 -21.43 -4.14
C ARG A 236 -5.30 -21.49 -4.92
N LYS A 237 -5.53 -20.51 -5.76
CA LYS A 237 -6.70 -20.52 -6.63
C LYS A 237 -6.56 -21.60 -7.69
N ALA A 238 -7.67 -22.27 -7.99
CA ALA A 238 -7.71 -23.15 -9.15
C ALA A 238 -7.44 -22.34 -10.42
N VAL A 239 -6.60 -22.86 -11.27
CA VAL A 239 -6.17 -22.25 -12.52
C VAL A 239 -6.12 -23.32 -13.61
N ASP A 240 -6.58 -22.97 -14.81
CA ASP A 240 -6.44 -23.81 -15.98
C ASP A 240 -5.01 -23.81 -16.52
N GLU A 241 -4.66 -24.83 -17.26
CA GLU A 241 -3.31 -25.03 -17.80
C GLU A 241 -2.98 -23.94 -18.84
N GLU A 242 -3.96 -23.49 -19.61
CA GLU A 242 -3.80 -22.42 -20.59
C GLU A 242 -3.32 -21.12 -19.93
N LEU A 243 -3.92 -20.73 -18.81
CA LEU A 243 -3.49 -19.54 -18.08
C LEU A 243 -2.07 -19.70 -17.52
N VAL A 244 -1.71 -20.88 -17.03
CA VAL A 244 -0.34 -21.16 -16.55
C VAL A 244 0.66 -21.00 -17.68
N GLU A 245 0.39 -21.57 -18.86
CA GLU A 245 1.26 -21.45 -20.04
C GLU A 245 1.36 -19.99 -20.51
N ARG A 246 0.27 -19.23 -20.48
CA ARG A 246 0.30 -17.81 -20.82
C ARG A 246 1.22 -17.03 -19.85
N PHE A 247 1.19 -17.34 -18.56
CA PHE A 247 2.13 -16.74 -17.60
C PHE A 247 3.58 -17.11 -17.92
N ARG A 248 3.87 -18.39 -18.17
CA ARG A 248 5.22 -18.84 -18.55
C ARG A 248 5.74 -18.17 -19.81
N ALA A 249 4.88 -17.98 -20.82
CA ALA A 249 5.24 -17.31 -22.07
C ALA A 249 5.55 -15.81 -21.92
N ASN A 250 5.06 -15.16 -20.84
CA ASN A 250 5.22 -13.73 -20.62
C ASN A 250 6.16 -13.37 -19.45
N GLY A 251 6.82 -14.34 -18.84
CA GLY A 251 7.78 -14.11 -17.77
C GLY A 251 8.40 -15.42 -17.28
N ASP A 252 9.55 -15.35 -16.66
CA ASP A 252 10.22 -16.48 -15.99
C ASP A 252 9.52 -16.73 -14.64
N TYR A 253 8.38 -17.42 -14.66
CA TYR A 253 7.60 -17.79 -13.47
C TYR A 253 7.82 -19.25 -13.07
#